data_236187c24d0610abcbf701bf28293707
#
_entry.id   236187c24d0610abcbf701bf28293707
#
_cell.length_a   1.000
_cell.length_b   1.000
_cell.length_c   1.000
_cell.angle_alpha   90.00
_cell.angle_beta   90.00
_cell.angle_gamma   90.00
#
_symmetry.space_group_name_H-M   'P 1'
#
loop_
_entity.id
_entity.type
_entity.pdbx_description
1 polymer ?
#
loop_
_entity_poly.entity_id
_entity_poly.type
_entity_poly.pdbx_seq_one_letter_code
_entity_poly.pdbx_strand_id
1 'polypeptide(L)'
;TDVFRQHGFSMVIWANHMLRSSVAAMQKTARTLKEDEQLLSIEDKVAPVSEIFRLQNAAELQDAEDRYLPKGAEDTCAIVLAASRGKELGELTEQQPKTMVKIQGTPILSHIVDAYNAVGIKDIVVVRGYKKEAVNLPNLTYINNDDFADTGELDSLLKALRSRKGPAQSTIISYGDVLFNKYIPQSLCQETDDCVIFVDSNWQEQTSYARLGGFTECTIPNSRKAFNAKIYLKQLGNNIPKE
;
A
#
# COMPACT_ATOMS: atom_id res chain seq x y z
N THR A 1 4.72 -28.47 46.62
CA THR A 1 5.45 -27.17 46.60
C THR A 1 6.01 -26.82 47.96
N ASP A 2 5.33 -27.08 49.05
CA ASP A 2 5.80 -26.71 50.39
C ASP A 2 7.04 -27.49 50.80
N VAL A 3 7.17 -28.75 50.42
CA VAL A 3 8.37 -29.55 50.65
C VAL A 3 9.60 -28.91 49.99
N PHE A 4 9.47 -28.44 48.73
CA PHE A 4 10.58 -27.75 48.05
C PHE A 4 10.93 -26.44 48.75
N ARG A 5 9.94 -25.68 49.21
CA ARG A 5 10.14 -24.45 49.96
C ARG A 5 10.86 -24.68 51.28
N GLN A 6 10.49 -25.75 52.02
CA GLN A 6 11.17 -26.17 53.27
C GLN A 6 12.63 -26.54 53.05
N HIS A 7 12.98 -27.04 51.86
CA HIS A 7 14.36 -27.36 51.49
C HIS A 7 15.10 -26.20 50.82
N GLY A 8 14.56 -24.97 50.86
CA GLY A 8 15.23 -23.77 50.35
C GLY A 8 15.18 -23.56 48.84
N PHE A 9 14.35 -24.32 48.10
CA PHE A 9 14.17 -24.10 46.66
C PHE A 9 13.26 -22.90 46.42
N SER A 10 13.76 -21.90 45.73
CA SER A 10 13.01 -20.70 45.33
C SER A 10 12.25 -20.88 44.03
N MET A 11 12.66 -21.83 43.18
CA MET A 11 12.05 -22.11 41.88
C MET A 11 12.03 -23.61 41.61
N VAL A 12 10.91 -24.10 41.04
CA VAL A 12 10.75 -25.48 40.57
C VAL A 12 10.19 -25.45 39.14
N ILE A 13 10.89 -26.09 38.23
CA ILE A 13 10.47 -26.19 36.82
C ILE A 13 9.81 -27.55 36.57
N TRP A 14 8.56 -27.54 36.18
CA TRP A 14 7.79 -28.73 35.76
C TRP A 14 7.93 -28.94 34.25
N ALA A 15 9.05 -29.53 33.82
CA ALA A 15 9.36 -29.73 32.43
C ALA A 15 8.34 -30.67 31.75
N ASN A 16 7.91 -30.29 30.51
CA ASN A 16 7.09 -31.11 29.59
C ASN A 16 5.68 -31.52 30.03
N HIS A 17 5.25 -31.27 31.25
CA HIS A 17 3.95 -31.74 31.73
C HIS A 17 2.78 -31.10 30.95
N MET A 18 2.86 -29.79 30.69
CA MET A 18 1.85 -29.07 29.91
C MET A 18 1.83 -29.56 28.45
N LEU A 19 2.98 -29.72 27.83
CA LEU A 19 3.07 -30.25 26.46
C LEU A 19 2.51 -31.66 26.35
N ARG A 20 2.89 -32.55 27.28
CA ARG A 20 2.36 -33.93 27.32
C ARG A 20 0.85 -33.98 27.54
N SER A 21 0.34 -33.11 28.41
CA SER A 21 -1.09 -32.95 28.64
C SER A 21 -1.82 -32.49 27.39
N SER A 22 -1.28 -31.48 26.68
CA SER A 22 -1.84 -30.97 25.43
C SER A 22 -1.90 -32.06 24.34
N VAL A 23 -0.81 -32.83 24.18
CA VAL A 23 -0.78 -33.93 23.20
C VAL A 23 -1.83 -35.00 23.54
N ALA A 24 -1.95 -35.38 24.81
CA ALA A 24 -2.95 -36.37 25.22
C ALA A 24 -4.41 -35.88 25.00
N ALA A 25 -4.67 -34.59 25.28
CA ALA A 25 -5.96 -33.97 25.02
C ALA A 25 -6.29 -33.91 23.52
N MET A 26 -5.34 -33.45 22.68
CA MET A 26 -5.51 -33.46 21.22
C MET A 26 -5.77 -34.84 20.66
N GLN A 27 -5.04 -35.87 21.11
CA GLN A 27 -5.27 -37.26 20.67
C GLN A 27 -6.62 -37.78 21.08
N LYS A 28 -7.11 -37.43 22.28
CA LYS A 28 -8.44 -37.80 22.75
C LYS A 28 -9.51 -37.14 21.89
N THR A 29 -9.42 -35.85 21.67
CA THR A 29 -10.35 -35.08 20.83
C THR A 29 -10.41 -35.62 19.41
N ALA A 30 -9.24 -35.90 18.79
CA ALA A 30 -9.17 -36.45 17.44
C ALA A 30 -9.84 -37.84 17.34
N ARG A 31 -9.69 -38.70 18.37
CA ARG A 31 -10.39 -39.99 18.42
C ARG A 31 -11.90 -39.83 18.53
N THR A 32 -12.39 -38.98 19.43
CA THR A 32 -13.81 -38.70 19.58
C THR A 32 -14.41 -38.16 18.26
N LEU A 33 -13.76 -37.22 17.61
CA LEU A 33 -14.20 -36.70 16.30
C LEU A 33 -14.28 -37.78 15.23
N LYS A 34 -13.30 -38.69 15.20
CA LYS A 34 -13.30 -39.83 14.25
C LYS A 34 -14.40 -40.84 14.54
N GLU A 35 -14.71 -41.09 15.79
CA GLU A 35 -15.72 -42.07 16.23
C GLU A 35 -17.13 -41.50 16.06
N ASP A 36 -17.36 -40.25 16.44
CA ASP A 36 -18.69 -39.65 16.48
C ASP A 36 -19.06 -38.92 15.16
N GLU A 37 -18.08 -38.62 14.32
CA GLU A 37 -18.22 -37.87 13.03
C GLU A 37 -19.02 -36.56 13.17
N GLN A 38 -18.96 -35.92 14.35
CA GLN A 38 -19.66 -34.67 14.64
C GLN A 38 -18.88 -33.76 15.61
N LEU A 39 -19.06 -32.44 15.50
CA LEU A 39 -18.40 -31.44 16.33
C LEU A 39 -19.07 -31.28 17.71
N LEU A 40 -20.38 -31.46 17.80
CA LEU A 40 -21.13 -31.21 19.02
C LEU A 40 -20.66 -32.07 20.21
N SER A 41 -20.09 -33.25 19.96
CA SER A 41 -19.60 -34.15 21.01
C SER A 41 -18.34 -33.68 21.72
N ILE A 42 -17.68 -32.66 21.16
CA ILE A 42 -16.42 -32.12 21.70
C ILE A 42 -16.49 -30.64 22.10
N GLU A 43 -17.55 -29.91 21.72
CA GLU A 43 -17.63 -28.45 21.87
C GLU A 43 -17.49 -28.01 23.35
N ASP A 44 -18.05 -28.79 24.28
CA ASP A 44 -17.93 -28.57 25.72
C ASP A 44 -16.60 -29.03 26.33
N LYS A 45 -15.76 -29.72 25.55
CA LYS A 45 -14.47 -30.31 25.99
C LYS A 45 -13.26 -29.58 25.48
N VAL A 46 -13.46 -28.60 24.59
CA VAL A 46 -12.39 -27.80 24.01
C VAL A 46 -12.48 -26.35 24.49
N ALA A 47 -11.35 -25.66 24.51
CA ALA A 47 -11.35 -24.25 24.83
C ALA A 47 -12.04 -23.46 23.70
N PRO A 48 -12.88 -22.45 24.03
CA PRO A 48 -13.47 -21.60 23.02
C PRO A 48 -12.40 -20.79 22.28
N VAL A 49 -12.68 -20.41 21.04
CA VAL A 49 -11.74 -19.62 20.20
C VAL A 49 -11.34 -18.31 20.87
N SER A 50 -12.26 -17.68 21.61
CA SER A 50 -11.99 -16.47 22.39
C SER A 50 -10.88 -16.66 23.44
N GLU A 51 -10.80 -17.85 24.05
CA GLU A 51 -9.71 -18.14 24.99
C GLU A 51 -8.37 -18.30 24.28
N ILE A 52 -8.34 -18.84 23.06
CA ILE A 52 -7.12 -18.89 22.24
C ILE A 52 -6.66 -17.47 21.93
N PHE A 53 -7.55 -16.58 21.49
CA PHE A 53 -7.22 -15.18 21.24
C PHE A 53 -6.71 -14.46 22.48
N ARG A 54 -7.33 -14.74 23.64
CA ARG A 54 -6.86 -14.20 24.93
C ARG A 54 -5.44 -14.68 25.27
N LEU A 55 -5.15 -15.96 25.09
CA LEU A 55 -3.83 -16.54 25.38
C LEU A 55 -2.74 -16.05 24.40
N GLN A 56 -3.11 -15.77 23.16
CA GLN A 56 -2.23 -15.20 22.14
C GLN A 56 -2.08 -13.68 22.28
N ASN A 57 -2.75 -13.06 23.24
CA ASN A 57 -2.80 -11.61 23.40
C ASN A 57 -3.23 -10.88 22.10
N ALA A 58 -4.24 -11.45 21.42
CA ALA A 58 -4.70 -10.96 20.12
C ALA A 58 -5.20 -9.51 20.17
N ALA A 59 -5.67 -9.03 21.32
CA ALA A 59 -6.05 -7.64 21.51
C ALA A 59 -4.82 -6.70 21.39
N GLU A 60 -3.68 -7.07 21.98
CA GLU A 60 -2.45 -6.29 21.83
C GLU A 60 -1.94 -6.28 20.38
N LEU A 61 -2.06 -7.41 19.69
CA LEU A 61 -1.74 -7.48 18.25
C LEU A 61 -2.66 -6.55 17.46
N GLN A 62 -3.96 -6.58 17.70
CA GLN A 62 -4.92 -5.70 17.04
C GLN A 62 -4.64 -4.22 17.33
N ASP A 63 -4.34 -3.87 18.59
CA ASP A 63 -3.97 -2.51 18.95
C ASP A 63 -2.65 -2.08 18.28
N ALA A 64 -1.70 -3.01 18.12
CA ALA A 64 -0.46 -2.76 17.41
C ALA A 64 -0.70 -2.60 15.90
N GLU A 65 -1.51 -3.46 15.30
CA GLU A 65 -1.95 -3.33 13.91
C GLU A 65 -2.65 -1.99 13.68
N ASP A 66 -3.56 -1.62 14.56
CA ASP A 66 -4.28 -0.35 14.53
C ASP A 66 -3.37 0.88 14.67
N ARG A 67 -2.23 0.73 15.32
CA ARG A 67 -1.25 1.80 15.57
C ARG A 67 -0.18 1.88 14.49
N TYR A 68 0.26 0.74 13.96
CA TYR A 68 1.45 0.65 13.11
C TYR A 68 1.17 0.22 11.68
N LEU A 69 0.01 -0.40 11.40
CA LEU A 69 -0.40 -0.66 10.03
C LEU A 69 -1.20 0.52 9.47
N PRO A 70 -1.00 0.85 8.21
CA PRO A 70 -1.70 1.98 7.60
C PRO A 70 -3.21 1.73 7.60
N LYS A 71 -3.94 2.54 8.37
CA LYS A 71 -5.38 2.70 8.25
C LYS A 71 -5.65 3.70 7.13
N GLY A 72 -6.59 3.42 6.27
CA GLY A 72 -7.11 4.43 5.37
C GLY A 72 -6.91 4.20 3.88
N ALA A 73 -6.37 3.05 3.47
CA ALA A 73 -6.34 2.71 2.05
C ALA A 73 -7.74 2.37 1.51
N GLU A 74 -8.67 1.91 2.36
CA GLU A 74 -10.02 1.51 1.96
C GLU A 74 -10.87 2.67 1.44
N ASP A 75 -10.69 3.88 1.99
CA ASP A 75 -11.37 5.11 1.56
C ASP A 75 -10.52 5.98 0.64
N THR A 76 -9.38 5.45 0.17
CA THR A 76 -8.46 6.16 -0.72
C THR A 76 -8.72 5.77 -2.17
N CYS A 77 -8.86 6.78 -3.03
CA CYS A 77 -8.87 6.61 -4.48
C CYS A 77 -7.52 6.95 -5.08
N ALA A 78 -7.07 6.18 -6.06
CA ALA A 78 -5.92 6.54 -6.89
C ALA A 78 -6.38 7.03 -8.25
N ILE A 79 -5.86 8.17 -8.71
CA ILE A 79 -6.05 8.68 -10.08
C ILE A 79 -4.72 8.62 -10.81
N VAL A 80 -4.68 7.85 -11.89
CA VAL A 80 -3.49 7.70 -12.75
C VAL A 80 -3.69 8.52 -14.02
N LEU A 81 -2.85 9.53 -14.24
CA LEU A 81 -2.89 10.38 -15.43
C LEU A 81 -2.06 9.73 -16.55
N ALA A 82 -2.75 9.10 -17.51
CA ALA A 82 -2.17 8.27 -18.57
C ALA A 82 -2.66 8.65 -19.97
N ALA A 83 -3.11 9.90 -20.16
CA ALA A 83 -3.71 10.32 -21.43
C ALA A 83 -2.68 10.63 -22.53
N SER A 84 -1.44 10.98 -22.19
CA SER A 84 -0.42 11.43 -23.14
C SER A 84 0.22 10.27 -23.92
N ARG A 85 0.71 10.59 -25.14
CA ARG A 85 1.45 9.62 -25.97
C ARG A 85 2.82 9.27 -25.40
N GLY A 86 3.59 10.30 -24.95
CA GLY A 86 5.03 10.18 -24.68
C GLY A 86 5.85 10.16 -25.97
N LYS A 87 5.73 11.21 -26.78
CA LYS A 87 6.39 11.33 -28.10
C LYS A 87 7.92 11.18 -28.02
N GLU A 88 8.50 11.54 -26.88
CA GLU A 88 9.93 11.44 -26.58
C GLU A 88 10.47 9.99 -26.58
N LEU A 89 9.60 8.99 -26.45
CA LEU A 89 9.95 7.58 -26.52
C LEU A 89 9.92 6.99 -27.95
N GLY A 90 9.67 7.82 -28.97
CA GLY A 90 9.77 7.46 -30.38
C GLY A 90 8.90 6.26 -30.77
N GLU A 91 9.53 5.22 -31.34
CA GLU A 91 8.87 4.02 -31.84
C GLU A 91 8.12 3.22 -30.75
N LEU A 92 8.60 3.28 -29.50
CA LEU A 92 7.98 2.53 -28.38
C LEU A 92 6.54 2.97 -28.11
N THR A 93 6.19 4.20 -28.52
CA THR A 93 4.87 4.80 -28.30
C THR A 93 4.07 5.06 -29.58
N GLU A 94 4.48 4.49 -30.71
CA GLU A 94 3.72 4.63 -31.95
C GLU A 94 2.39 3.89 -31.91
N GLN A 95 2.38 2.70 -31.33
CA GLN A 95 1.20 1.84 -31.29
C GLN A 95 0.52 1.75 -29.92
N GLN A 96 1.12 2.34 -28.88
CA GLN A 96 0.59 2.32 -27.51
C GLN A 96 1.03 3.59 -26.76
N PRO A 97 0.29 4.04 -25.73
CA PRO A 97 0.73 5.14 -24.89
C PRO A 97 1.89 4.71 -23.98
N LYS A 98 2.67 5.68 -23.48
CA LYS A 98 3.85 5.43 -22.65
C LYS A 98 3.57 4.56 -21.42
N THR A 99 2.39 4.68 -20.83
CA THR A 99 1.97 3.87 -19.68
C THR A 99 1.86 2.36 -19.99
N MET A 100 1.73 2.00 -21.26
CA MET A 100 1.67 0.60 -21.73
C MET A 100 3.01 0.06 -22.22
N VAL A 101 4.08 0.87 -22.23
CA VAL A 101 5.44 0.39 -22.49
C VAL A 101 5.82 -0.63 -21.42
N LYS A 102 6.42 -1.73 -21.85
CA LYS A 102 6.76 -2.84 -20.96
C LYS A 102 8.14 -2.67 -20.36
N ILE A 103 8.23 -2.84 -19.05
CA ILE A 103 9.47 -2.96 -18.29
C ILE A 103 9.52 -4.37 -17.72
N GLN A 104 10.58 -5.12 -18.05
CA GLN A 104 10.71 -6.53 -17.68
C GLN A 104 9.49 -7.38 -18.10
N GLY A 105 8.92 -7.07 -19.28
CA GLY A 105 7.79 -7.81 -19.83
C GLY A 105 6.40 -7.36 -19.35
N THR A 106 6.32 -6.48 -18.36
CA THR A 106 5.08 -6.01 -17.75
C THR A 106 4.85 -4.53 -18.06
N PRO A 107 3.63 -4.08 -18.45
CA PRO A 107 3.32 -2.67 -18.67
C PRO A 107 3.60 -1.81 -17.44
N ILE A 108 4.05 -0.56 -17.63
CA ILE A 108 4.25 0.41 -16.54
C ILE A 108 2.98 0.54 -15.70
N LEU A 109 1.82 0.66 -16.34
CA LEU A 109 0.54 0.78 -15.65
C LEU A 109 0.27 -0.42 -14.72
N SER A 110 0.65 -1.63 -15.12
CA SER A 110 0.47 -2.80 -14.25
C SER A 110 1.31 -2.70 -12.98
N HIS A 111 2.57 -2.25 -13.08
CA HIS A 111 3.40 -2.02 -11.90
C HIS A 111 2.81 -0.97 -10.95
N ILE A 112 2.22 0.12 -11.51
CA ILE A 112 1.55 1.16 -10.72
C ILE A 112 0.33 0.58 -9.99
N VAL A 113 -0.51 -0.18 -10.71
CA VAL A 113 -1.70 -0.83 -10.15
C VAL A 113 -1.33 -1.84 -9.07
N ASP A 114 -0.28 -2.63 -9.28
CA ASP A 114 0.20 -3.59 -8.29
C ASP A 114 0.70 -2.90 -7.02
N ALA A 115 1.40 -1.75 -7.16
CA ALA A 115 1.85 -0.97 -6.01
C ALA A 115 0.67 -0.42 -5.18
N TYR A 116 -0.41 0.06 -5.83
CA TYR A 116 -1.63 0.49 -5.15
C TYR A 116 -2.38 -0.67 -4.50
N ASN A 117 -2.55 -1.77 -5.23
CA ASN A 117 -3.22 -2.96 -4.71
C ASN A 117 -2.51 -3.56 -3.50
N ALA A 118 -1.17 -3.50 -3.47
CA ALA A 118 -0.36 -4.02 -2.36
C ALA A 118 -0.56 -3.26 -1.04
N VAL A 119 -1.09 -2.03 -1.09
CA VAL A 119 -1.42 -1.23 0.10
C VAL A 119 -2.93 -1.12 0.35
N GLY A 120 -3.73 -1.91 -0.37
CA GLY A 120 -5.19 -1.99 -0.16
C GLY A 120 -6.02 -0.98 -0.97
N ILE A 121 -5.41 -0.10 -1.79
CA ILE A 121 -6.15 0.82 -2.65
C ILE A 121 -6.74 0.04 -3.82
N LYS A 122 -8.07 -0.03 -3.88
CA LYS A 122 -8.83 -0.76 -4.91
C LYS A 122 -9.60 0.15 -5.86
N ASP A 123 -9.96 1.35 -5.42
CA ASP A 123 -10.59 2.37 -6.27
C ASP A 123 -9.52 3.09 -7.10
N ILE A 124 -9.23 2.54 -8.30
CA ILE A 124 -8.20 3.07 -9.19
C ILE A 124 -8.85 3.58 -10.47
N VAL A 125 -8.73 4.87 -10.70
CA VAL A 125 -9.22 5.58 -11.90
C VAL A 125 -8.04 5.88 -12.81
N VAL A 126 -8.13 5.47 -14.08
CA VAL A 126 -7.10 5.74 -15.09
C VAL A 126 -7.66 6.69 -16.14
N VAL A 127 -7.04 7.86 -16.25
CA VAL A 127 -7.38 8.80 -17.32
C VAL A 127 -6.56 8.47 -18.57
N ARG A 128 -7.23 8.08 -19.64
CA ARG A 128 -6.62 7.65 -20.89
C ARG A 128 -7.01 8.56 -22.07
N GLY A 129 -6.15 8.69 -23.04
CA GLY A 129 -6.38 9.54 -24.22
C GLY A 129 -5.78 8.93 -25.47
N TYR A 130 -4.47 9.13 -25.72
CA TYR A 130 -3.79 8.56 -26.88
C TYR A 130 -3.92 7.04 -26.90
N LYS A 131 -4.36 6.48 -28.05
CA LYS A 131 -4.55 5.02 -28.23
C LYS A 131 -5.24 4.37 -27.01
N LYS A 132 -6.29 5.04 -26.50
CA LYS A 132 -7.00 4.66 -25.27
C LYS A 132 -7.44 3.19 -25.22
N GLU A 133 -7.72 2.59 -26.38
CA GLU A 133 -8.13 1.18 -26.47
C GLU A 133 -7.00 0.21 -26.09
N ALA A 134 -5.73 0.64 -26.20
CA ALA A 134 -4.60 -0.15 -25.76
C ALA A 134 -4.46 -0.16 -24.22
N VAL A 135 -5.10 0.79 -23.52
CA VAL A 135 -5.10 0.88 -22.05
C VAL A 135 -6.33 0.13 -21.53
N ASN A 136 -6.18 -1.16 -21.32
CA ASN A 136 -7.27 -2.03 -20.89
C ASN A 136 -6.79 -3.13 -19.95
N LEU A 137 -6.63 -2.77 -18.67
CA LEU A 137 -6.35 -3.71 -17.58
C LEU A 137 -7.65 -4.01 -16.80
N PRO A 138 -7.81 -5.20 -16.22
CA PRO A 138 -9.00 -5.55 -15.47
C PRO A 138 -9.12 -4.75 -14.16
N ASN A 139 -10.36 -4.62 -13.66
CA ASN A 139 -10.68 -4.03 -12.37
C ASN A 139 -10.25 -2.56 -12.18
N LEU A 140 -10.25 -1.78 -13.27
CA LEU A 140 -9.95 -0.35 -13.25
C LEU A 140 -11.15 0.45 -13.78
N THR A 141 -11.30 1.66 -13.26
CA THR A 141 -12.25 2.64 -13.81
C THR A 141 -11.54 3.52 -14.84
N TYR A 142 -12.11 3.65 -16.03
CA TYR A 142 -11.51 4.42 -17.12
C TYR A 142 -12.28 5.70 -17.38
N ILE A 143 -11.55 6.81 -17.47
CA ILE A 143 -12.04 8.12 -17.91
C ILE A 143 -11.29 8.50 -19.17
N ASN A 144 -12.03 8.90 -20.22
CA ASN A 144 -11.39 9.29 -21.47
C ASN A 144 -11.18 10.81 -21.52
N ASN A 145 -9.98 11.21 -21.87
CA ASN A 145 -9.67 12.57 -22.32
C ASN A 145 -9.41 12.54 -23.82
N ASP A 146 -10.46 12.71 -24.60
CA ASP A 146 -10.35 12.68 -26.07
C ASP A 146 -9.63 13.93 -26.62
N ASP A 147 -9.60 15.01 -25.83
CA ASP A 147 -8.93 16.27 -26.16
C ASP A 147 -7.47 16.29 -25.65
N PHE A 148 -6.87 15.13 -25.37
CA PHE A 148 -5.54 15.01 -24.74
C PHE A 148 -4.41 15.72 -25.53
N ALA A 149 -4.59 15.95 -26.83
CA ALA A 149 -3.60 16.60 -27.67
C ALA A 149 -3.54 18.12 -27.44
N ASP A 150 -4.66 18.72 -27.05
CA ASP A 150 -4.87 20.14 -26.86
C ASP A 150 -5.05 20.57 -25.40
N THR A 151 -5.05 19.59 -24.49
CA THR A 151 -5.26 19.80 -23.04
C THR A 151 -4.09 19.27 -22.22
N GLY A 152 -3.96 19.77 -20.97
CA GLY A 152 -2.93 19.35 -20.04
C GLY A 152 -3.36 18.27 -19.03
N GLU A 153 -2.43 17.97 -18.12
CA GLU A 153 -2.67 17.01 -17.04
C GLU A 153 -3.79 17.47 -16.10
N LEU A 154 -3.90 18.79 -15.90
CA LEU A 154 -4.95 19.37 -15.05
C LEU A 154 -6.34 19.10 -15.60
N ASP A 155 -6.54 19.21 -16.91
CA ASP A 155 -7.81 18.89 -17.56
C ASP A 155 -8.15 17.41 -17.41
N SER A 156 -7.17 16.55 -17.56
CA SER A 156 -7.31 15.11 -17.34
C SER A 156 -7.73 14.84 -15.88
N LEU A 157 -7.10 15.47 -14.92
CA LEU A 157 -7.43 15.37 -13.50
C LEU A 157 -8.86 15.86 -13.23
N LEU A 158 -9.23 17.02 -13.74
CA LEU A 158 -10.58 17.57 -13.57
C LEU A 158 -11.66 16.67 -14.16
N LYS A 159 -11.42 16.05 -15.33
CA LYS A 159 -12.33 15.06 -15.91
C LYS A 159 -12.52 13.86 -14.97
N ALA A 160 -11.44 13.35 -14.35
CA ALA A 160 -11.53 12.26 -13.40
C ALA A 160 -12.30 12.65 -12.13
N LEU A 161 -11.97 13.78 -11.52
CA LEU A 161 -12.64 14.26 -10.31
C LEU A 161 -14.13 14.49 -10.51
N ARG A 162 -14.55 15.06 -11.66
CA ARG A 162 -15.96 15.29 -12.00
C ARG A 162 -16.74 14.01 -12.27
N SER A 163 -16.09 12.97 -12.75
CA SER A 163 -16.72 11.68 -13.09
C SER A 163 -16.89 10.76 -11.90
N ARG A 164 -16.26 11.04 -10.78
CA ARG A 164 -16.37 10.21 -9.59
C ARG A 164 -17.75 10.31 -8.94
N LYS A 165 -18.24 9.16 -8.52
CA LYS A 165 -19.48 9.03 -7.73
C LYS A 165 -19.08 8.76 -6.27
N GLY A 166 -19.29 9.74 -5.42
CA GLY A 166 -19.07 9.64 -3.98
C GLY A 166 -17.77 10.30 -3.47
N PRO A 167 -17.73 10.66 -2.20
CA PRO A 167 -16.54 11.21 -1.57
C PRO A 167 -15.50 10.10 -1.35
N ALA A 168 -14.25 10.31 -1.78
CA ALA A 168 -13.13 9.64 -1.15
C ALA A 168 -12.62 10.52 -0.03
N GLN A 169 -12.20 9.93 1.05
CA GLN A 169 -11.59 10.65 2.14
C GLN A 169 -10.22 11.20 1.71
N SER A 170 -9.50 10.41 0.89
CA SER A 170 -8.21 10.80 0.33
C SER A 170 -8.11 10.45 -1.16
N THR A 171 -7.32 11.22 -1.90
CA THR A 171 -7.06 10.95 -3.32
C THR A 171 -5.57 11.03 -3.59
N ILE A 172 -4.98 9.94 -4.08
CA ILE A 172 -3.60 9.91 -4.56
C ILE A 172 -3.61 10.14 -6.06
N ILE A 173 -2.81 11.08 -6.53
CA ILE A 173 -2.65 11.39 -7.95
C ILE A 173 -1.25 10.96 -8.37
N SER A 174 -1.15 10.19 -9.44
CA SER A 174 0.13 9.80 -10.04
C SER A 174 0.13 9.95 -11.54
N TYR A 175 1.32 10.12 -12.11
CA TYR A 175 1.53 10.02 -13.55
C TYR A 175 1.59 8.55 -13.98
N GLY A 176 1.12 8.26 -15.19
CA GLY A 176 1.07 6.91 -15.76
C GLY A 176 2.40 6.38 -16.29
N ASP A 177 3.49 7.13 -16.13
CA ASP A 177 4.85 6.82 -16.59
C ASP A 177 5.90 6.85 -15.46
N VAL A 178 5.47 6.99 -14.22
CA VAL A 178 6.34 6.98 -13.04
C VAL A 178 6.23 5.65 -12.32
N LEU A 179 7.33 4.93 -12.25
CA LEU A 179 7.42 3.72 -11.43
C LEU A 179 7.78 4.07 -10.00
N PHE A 180 7.04 3.50 -9.08
CA PHE A 180 7.28 3.65 -7.65
C PHE A 180 7.03 2.35 -6.89
N ASN A 181 7.70 2.22 -5.76
CA ASN A 181 7.53 1.09 -4.86
C ASN A 181 6.29 1.31 -3.96
N LYS A 182 5.68 0.22 -3.49
CA LYS A 182 4.53 0.22 -2.59
C LYS A 182 4.69 1.09 -1.34
N TYR A 183 5.92 1.34 -0.87
CA TYR A 183 6.14 2.19 0.30
C TYR A 183 5.73 3.66 0.05
N ILE A 184 5.74 4.12 -1.21
CA ILE A 184 5.32 5.49 -1.54
C ILE A 184 3.83 5.71 -1.29
N PRO A 185 2.89 4.96 -1.92
CA PRO A 185 1.49 5.10 -1.59
C PRO A 185 1.18 4.75 -0.13
N GLN A 186 1.93 3.82 0.48
CA GLN A 186 1.80 3.51 1.90
C GLN A 186 2.13 4.72 2.77
N SER A 187 3.23 5.42 2.51
CA SER A 187 3.62 6.62 3.24
C SER A 187 2.59 7.75 3.05
N LEU A 188 2.10 7.95 1.81
CA LEU A 188 1.08 8.96 1.54
C LEU A 188 -0.24 8.71 2.29
N CYS A 189 -0.65 7.44 2.44
CA CYS A 189 -1.85 7.09 3.21
C CYS A 189 -1.70 7.32 4.73
N GLN A 190 -0.47 7.43 5.24
CA GLN A 190 -0.20 7.69 6.66
C GLN A 190 -0.21 9.17 7.01
N GLU A 191 -0.07 10.04 6.02
CA GLU A 191 -0.07 11.47 6.25
C GLU A 191 -1.49 12.00 6.47
N THR A 192 -1.60 12.99 7.35
CA THR A 192 -2.88 13.60 7.75
C THR A 192 -3.02 15.05 7.29
N ASP A 193 -2.01 15.59 6.63
CA ASP A 193 -2.03 16.95 6.09
C ASP A 193 -2.93 17.01 4.83
N ASP A 194 -3.56 18.16 4.58
CA ASP A 194 -4.53 18.34 3.49
C ASP A 194 -3.95 18.11 2.09
N CYS A 195 -2.65 18.37 1.91
CA CYS A 195 -1.94 18.16 0.65
C CYS A 195 -0.51 17.70 0.92
N VAL A 196 -0.18 16.53 0.41
CA VAL A 196 1.15 15.90 0.56
C VAL A 196 1.71 15.60 -0.82
N ILE A 197 2.99 15.90 -1.02
CA ILE A 197 3.70 15.63 -2.27
C ILE A 197 4.90 14.73 -1.96
N PHE A 198 5.02 13.63 -2.71
CA PHE A 198 6.22 12.81 -2.69
C PHE A 198 7.21 13.34 -3.75
N VAL A 199 8.44 13.61 -3.35
CA VAL A 199 9.50 14.16 -4.22
C VAL A 199 10.74 13.27 -4.20
N ASP A 200 11.43 13.21 -5.34
CA ASP A 200 12.73 12.53 -5.44
C ASP A 200 13.86 13.53 -5.14
N SER A 201 14.54 13.32 -4.03
CA SER A 201 15.67 14.14 -3.61
C SER A 201 16.97 13.82 -4.35
N ASN A 202 17.04 12.65 -5.00
CA ASN A 202 18.23 12.19 -5.73
C ASN A 202 18.12 12.44 -7.24
N TRP A 203 17.26 13.35 -7.65
CA TRP A 203 17.01 13.67 -9.07
C TRP A 203 18.28 14.02 -9.87
N GLN A 204 19.30 14.60 -9.22
CA GLN A 204 20.57 14.96 -9.85
C GLN A 204 21.41 13.74 -10.26
N GLU A 205 21.22 12.60 -9.61
CA GLU A 205 21.93 11.35 -9.93
C GLU A 205 21.38 10.67 -11.20
N GLN A 206 20.22 11.12 -11.69
CA GLN A 206 19.58 10.54 -12.86
C GLN A 206 20.15 11.15 -14.14
N THR A 207 20.50 10.30 -15.11
CA THR A 207 21.10 10.69 -16.39
C THR A 207 20.17 11.54 -17.28
N SER A 208 18.89 11.60 -16.98
CA SER A 208 17.86 12.30 -17.75
C SER A 208 17.24 13.50 -17.04
N TYR A 209 17.85 14.00 -15.98
CA TYR A 209 17.29 15.09 -15.15
C TYR A 209 16.97 16.39 -15.95
N ALA A 210 17.65 16.63 -17.07
CA ALA A 210 17.37 17.80 -17.92
C ALA A 210 15.95 17.81 -18.51
N ARG A 211 15.23 16.67 -18.47
CA ARG A 211 13.85 16.51 -18.95
C ARG A 211 12.82 16.48 -17.84
N LEU A 212 13.25 16.54 -16.58
CA LEU A 212 12.33 16.54 -15.44
C LEU A 212 11.54 17.84 -15.41
N GLY A 213 10.23 17.72 -15.42
CA GLY A 213 9.30 18.82 -15.66
C GLY A 213 8.86 19.62 -14.45
N GLY A 214 9.42 19.44 -13.28
CA GLY A 214 9.03 20.21 -12.11
C GLY A 214 9.98 20.03 -10.94
N PHE A 215 10.45 21.14 -10.42
CA PHE A 215 11.30 21.15 -9.23
C PHE A 215 10.51 21.66 -8.03
N THR A 216 10.91 21.21 -6.86
CA THR A 216 10.34 21.63 -5.57
C THR A 216 11.44 22.18 -4.69
N GLU A 217 11.19 23.32 -4.06
CA GLU A 217 11.99 23.80 -2.94
C GLU A 217 11.25 23.50 -1.65
N CYS A 218 11.94 22.83 -0.72
CA CYS A 218 11.41 22.48 0.58
C CYS A 218 12.02 23.35 1.70
N THR A 219 11.36 23.39 2.86
CA THR A 219 11.83 24.16 4.03
C THR A 219 13.13 23.63 4.61
N ILE A 220 13.40 22.35 4.47
CA ILE A 220 14.58 21.68 4.99
C ILE A 220 15.14 20.80 3.85
N PRO A 221 16.44 20.86 3.56
CA PRO A 221 17.06 19.97 2.60
C PRO A 221 16.96 18.51 3.09
N ASN A 222 16.84 17.58 2.14
CA ASN A 222 16.85 16.15 2.48
C ASN A 222 18.17 15.79 3.15
N SER A 223 18.11 15.42 4.42
CA SER A 223 19.28 14.94 5.17
C SER A 223 18.84 13.90 6.20
N ARG A 224 19.74 12.97 6.51
CA ARG A 224 19.51 11.98 7.59
C ARG A 224 19.26 12.63 8.96
N LYS A 225 19.66 13.89 9.15
CA LYS A 225 19.44 14.66 10.39
C LYS A 225 18.01 15.21 10.48
N ALA A 226 17.29 15.27 9.37
CA ALA A 226 15.89 15.72 9.30
C ALA A 226 14.88 14.59 9.59
N PHE A 227 15.31 13.44 10.05
CA PHE A 227 14.43 12.34 10.47
C PHE A 227 13.47 12.85 11.55
N ASN A 228 12.17 12.78 11.32
CA ASN A 228 11.09 13.34 12.13
C ASN A 228 10.85 14.88 12.03
N ALA A 229 11.54 15.61 11.17
CA ALA A 229 11.21 17.02 10.95
C ALA A 229 10.08 17.13 9.91
N LYS A 230 9.05 17.95 10.20
CA LYS A 230 8.05 18.29 9.17
C LYS A 230 8.69 19.13 8.08
N ILE A 231 8.60 18.65 6.85
CA ILE A 231 9.14 19.30 5.67
C ILE A 231 7.97 19.91 4.91
N TYR A 232 8.01 21.20 4.66
CA TYR A 232 6.96 21.89 3.93
C TYR A 232 7.47 22.36 2.56
N LEU A 233 6.56 22.36 1.59
CA LEU A 233 6.79 22.91 0.28
C LEU A 233 6.88 24.45 0.37
N LYS A 234 7.96 25.04 -0.15
CA LYS A 234 8.11 26.49 -0.27
C LYS A 234 7.72 26.99 -1.66
N GLN A 235 8.23 26.30 -2.70
CA GLN A 235 8.03 26.72 -4.08
C GLN A 235 7.97 25.53 -5.02
N LEU A 236 7.16 25.66 -6.08
CA LEU A 236 7.08 24.73 -7.21
C LEU A 236 7.45 25.48 -8.49
N GLY A 237 8.15 24.83 -9.40
CA GLY A 237 8.37 25.33 -10.76
C GLY A 237 9.78 25.15 -11.29
N ASN A 238 9.98 25.61 -12.53
CA ASN A 238 11.25 25.44 -13.25
C ASN A 238 12.30 26.53 -12.92
N ASN A 239 11.91 27.57 -12.20
CA ASN A 239 12.78 28.72 -11.86
C ASN A 239 13.43 28.60 -10.47
N ILE A 240 13.41 27.42 -9.88
CA ILE A 240 14.05 27.15 -8.59
C ILE A 240 15.55 26.99 -8.82
N PRO A 241 16.41 27.65 -8.02
CA PRO A 241 17.87 27.47 -8.10
C PRO A 241 18.20 25.97 -7.94
N LYS A 242 19.03 25.46 -8.82
CA LYS A 242 19.50 24.06 -8.80
C LYS A 242 20.73 23.94 -7.88
N GLU A 243 20.59 24.33 -6.61
CA GLU A 243 21.66 24.19 -5.61
C GLU A 243 21.66 22.83 -4.95
#